data_75dcb87164c7964305bacf7989bcb277
#
_entry.id   75dcb87164c7964305bacf7989bcb277
#
_cell.length_a   1.000
_cell.length_b   1.000
_cell.length_c   1.000
_cell.angle_alpha   90.00
_cell.angle_beta   90.00
_cell.angle_gamma   90.00
#
_symmetry.space_group_name_H-M   'P 1'
#
loop_
_entity.id
_entity.type
_entity.pdbx_description
1 polymer ?
#
loop_
_entity_poly.entity_id
_entity_poly.type
_entity_poly.pdbx_seq_one_letter_code
_entity_poly.pdbx_strand_id
1 'polypeptide(L)'
;MGSSANNPNLTPIDLTVHQRASTRKPSFWSGLGWRDGVFAVLMIALFAYGGLKNRDLMDVYEEVILVFSVLSIVLLGWFWRPLQWIFAVVAAISLLAVSWYGGDLTRGETVFGLKYMFASQPLVMWMSVLFILATVAYWVGLIWPKLTTISWLGSKLTYAGLVMGSAALMVRWYESYLIAPDVGHIPVSTLYEVFILFALLTTAFYLYYEEHYD
;
A
#
# COMPACT_ATOMS: atom_id res chain seq x y z
N MET A 1 -9.11 31.48 24.92
CA MET A 1 -8.08 31.53 25.95
C MET A 1 -6.82 31.91 25.25
N GLY A 2 -6.40 33.03 25.34
CA GLY A 2 -5.70 34.02 25.95
C GLY A 2 -4.76 34.66 24.99
N SER A 3 -5.15 35.77 24.49
CA SER A 3 -4.47 36.84 23.80
C SER A 3 -3.09 37.16 24.40
N SER A 4 -2.02 36.57 23.90
CA SER A 4 -0.65 37.04 24.15
C SER A 4 -0.08 37.94 23.05
N ALA A 5 -0.90 38.23 22.01
CA ALA A 5 -0.47 38.98 20.83
C ALA A 5 -0.35 40.51 21.06
N ASN A 6 -0.69 41.04 22.24
CA ASN A 6 -0.75 42.48 22.48
C ASN A 6 -0.01 42.92 23.76
N ASN A 7 1.15 42.33 24.03
CA ASN A 7 2.02 42.87 25.11
C ASN A 7 2.97 43.93 24.49
N PRO A 8 2.76 45.23 24.80
CA PRO A 8 3.54 46.32 24.19
C PRO A 8 5.01 46.37 24.63
N ASN A 9 5.43 45.50 25.52
CA ASN A 9 6.80 45.45 26.04
C ASN A 9 7.67 44.38 25.38
N LEU A 10 7.14 43.67 24.35
CA LEU A 10 7.93 42.65 23.62
C LEU A 10 8.81 43.33 22.57
N THR A 11 10.10 43.07 22.63
CA THR A 11 11.06 43.50 21.60
C THR A 11 10.81 42.74 20.27
N PRO A 12 11.20 43.29 19.09
CA PRO A 12 11.09 42.58 17.83
C PRO A 12 11.77 41.19 17.84
N ILE A 13 12.82 41.04 18.65
CA ILE A 13 13.53 39.76 18.82
C ILE A 13 12.65 38.78 19.60
N ASP A 14 11.94 39.21 20.64
CA ASP A 14 11.04 38.34 21.40
C ASP A 14 9.85 37.85 20.54
N LEU A 15 9.33 38.72 19.66
CA LEU A 15 8.28 38.35 18.73
C LEU A 15 8.75 37.27 17.72
N THR A 16 9.99 37.40 17.23
CA THR A 16 10.56 36.40 16.29
C THR A 16 10.86 35.06 16.98
N VAL A 17 11.26 35.08 18.26
CA VAL A 17 11.48 33.88 19.06
C VAL A 17 10.15 33.19 19.35
N HIS A 18 9.11 33.94 19.72
CA HIS A 18 7.77 33.39 19.96
C HIS A 18 7.14 32.84 18.66
N GLN A 19 7.30 33.51 17.53
CA GLN A 19 6.90 32.97 16.22
C GLN A 19 7.67 31.70 15.84
N ARG A 20 8.99 31.63 16.05
CA ARG A 20 9.78 30.40 15.82
C ARG A 20 9.38 29.26 16.78
N ALA A 21 9.03 29.55 18.02
CA ALA A 21 8.55 28.54 18.97
C ALA A 21 7.16 27.98 18.55
N SER A 22 6.31 28.83 17.98
CA SER A 22 4.96 28.48 17.49
C SER A 22 4.98 27.66 16.20
N THR A 23 6.05 27.76 15.39
CA THR A 23 6.21 27.02 14.12
C THR A 23 7.01 25.73 14.27
N ARG A 24 7.28 25.25 15.49
CA ARG A 24 7.91 23.96 15.69
C ARG A 24 6.95 22.87 15.19
N LYS A 25 7.21 22.36 13.96
CA LYS A 25 6.45 21.23 13.41
C LYS A 25 6.43 20.11 14.45
N PRO A 26 5.25 19.55 14.76
CA PRO A 26 5.18 18.44 15.71
C PRO A 26 6.14 17.35 15.27
N SER A 27 6.85 16.73 16.21
CA SER A 27 7.74 15.62 15.92
C SER A 27 6.95 14.51 15.24
N PHE A 28 7.54 13.84 14.23
CA PHE A 28 6.92 12.69 13.55
C PHE A 28 6.29 11.70 14.56
N TRP A 29 6.97 11.46 15.67
CA TRP A 29 6.54 10.55 16.73
C TRP A 29 5.31 11.03 17.51
N SER A 30 5.07 12.33 17.61
CA SER A 30 3.91 12.88 18.31
C SER A 30 2.59 12.75 17.53
N GLY A 31 2.68 12.40 16.24
CA GLY A 31 1.52 12.15 15.37
C GLY A 31 1.04 10.69 15.36
N LEU A 32 1.79 9.76 15.97
CA LEU A 32 1.44 8.34 16.00
C LEU A 32 0.27 8.10 16.97
N GLY A 33 -0.80 7.48 16.44
CA GLY A 33 -1.98 7.09 17.21
C GLY A 33 -1.95 5.61 17.60
N TRP A 34 -2.94 5.17 18.39
CA TRP A 34 -3.08 3.78 18.80
C TRP A 34 -3.22 2.82 17.60
N ARG A 35 -3.83 3.27 16.50
CA ARG A 35 -4.00 2.51 15.25
C ARG A 35 -2.65 2.18 14.60
N ASP A 36 -1.73 3.13 14.61
CA ASP A 36 -0.38 2.97 14.08
C ASP A 36 0.41 1.93 14.89
N GLY A 37 0.18 1.90 16.22
CA GLY A 37 0.72 0.88 17.12
C GLY A 37 0.13 -0.51 16.85
N VAL A 38 -1.19 -0.62 16.68
CA VAL A 38 -1.86 -1.89 16.36
C VAL A 38 -1.37 -2.42 15.02
N PHE A 39 -1.25 -1.57 13.99
CA PHE A 39 -0.72 -1.95 12.69
C PHE A 39 0.70 -2.51 12.82
N ALA A 40 1.59 -1.84 13.54
CA ALA A 40 2.96 -2.30 13.73
C ALA A 40 3.02 -3.66 14.44
N VAL A 41 2.24 -3.83 15.51
CA VAL A 41 2.16 -5.11 16.26
C VAL A 41 1.64 -6.23 15.36
N LEU A 42 0.59 -5.99 14.58
CA LEU A 42 0.05 -6.98 13.66
C LEU A 42 1.05 -7.37 12.57
N MET A 43 1.75 -6.42 11.98
CA MET A 43 2.77 -6.71 10.97
C MET A 43 3.93 -7.50 11.58
N ILE A 44 4.47 -7.06 12.70
CA ILE A 44 5.55 -7.78 13.40
C ILE A 44 5.11 -9.21 13.78
N ALA A 45 3.90 -9.38 14.32
CA ALA A 45 3.39 -10.70 14.69
C ALA A 45 3.22 -11.62 13.48
N LEU A 46 2.68 -11.10 12.36
CA LEU A 46 2.48 -11.86 11.13
C LEU A 46 3.82 -12.35 10.54
N PHE A 47 4.79 -11.47 10.46
CA PHE A 47 6.12 -11.81 9.94
C PHE A 47 6.91 -12.70 10.90
N ALA A 48 6.80 -12.47 12.22
CA ALA A 48 7.41 -13.34 13.21
C ALA A 48 6.82 -14.77 13.13
N TYR A 49 5.49 -14.87 12.98
CA TYR A 49 4.84 -16.18 12.77
C TYR A 49 5.33 -16.86 11.49
N GLY A 50 5.40 -16.12 10.37
CA GLY A 50 5.92 -16.63 9.10
C GLY A 50 7.37 -17.08 9.18
N GLY A 51 8.23 -16.27 9.78
CA GLY A 51 9.65 -16.58 9.98
C GLY A 51 9.87 -17.79 10.90
N LEU A 52 9.16 -17.84 12.04
CA LEU A 52 9.27 -18.99 12.97
C LEU A 52 8.78 -20.29 12.34
N LYS A 53 7.70 -20.25 11.57
CA LYS A 53 7.14 -21.44 10.91
C LYS A 53 8.04 -22.00 9.81
N ASN A 54 8.78 -21.14 9.13
CA ASN A 54 9.62 -21.54 7.99
C ASN A 54 11.13 -21.44 8.31
N ARG A 55 11.51 -21.34 9.57
CA ARG A 55 12.89 -21.13 10.01
C ARG A 55 13.87 -22.19 9.50
N ASP A 56 13.41 -23.44 9.40
CA ASP A 56 14.23 -24.56 8.93
C ASP A 56 14.50 -24.51 7.42
N LEU A 57 13.76 -23.67 6.69
CA LEU A 57 13.89 -23.47 5.25
C LEU A 57 14.59 -22.16 4.88
N MET A 58 14.84 -21.29 5.88
CA MET A 58 15.35 -19.93 5.64
C MET A 58 16.83 -19.82 5.99
N ASP A 59 17.59 -19.24 5.08
CA ASP A 59 18.97 -18.85 5.30
C ASP A 59 19.05 -17.54 6.11
N VAL A 60 20.23 -17.28 6.71
CA VAL A 60 20.51 -16.05 7.48
C VAL A 60 20.21 -14.78 6.66
N TYR A 61 20.48 -14.79 5.36
CA TYR A 61 20.18 -13.67 4.46
C TYR A 61 18.67 -13.41 4.33
N GLU A 62 17.88 -14.45 4.28
CA GLU A 62 16.42 -14.37 4.18
C GLU A 62 15.81 -13.86 5.48
N GLU A 63 16.33 -14.28 6.64
CA GLU A 63 15.92 -13.72 7.94
C GLU A 63 16.21 -12.21 8.03
N VAL A 64 17.38 -11.76 7.57
CA VAL A 64 17.73 -10.33 7.53
C VAL A 64 16.78 -9.56 6.59
N ILE A 65 16.54 -10.09 5.39
CA ILE A 65 15.60 -9.46 4.43
C ILE A 65 14.20 -9.39 5.03
N LEU A 66 13.74 -10.43 5.72
CA LEU A 66 12.45 -10.47 6.40
C LEU A 66 12.33 -9.33 7.43
N VAL A 67 13.33 -9.17 8.30
CA VAL A 67 13.36 -8.11 9.32
C VAL A 67 13.33 -6.72 8.68
N PHE A 68 14.17 -6.48 7.65
CA PHE A 68 14.17 -5.20 6.93
C PHE A 68 12.83 -4.93 6.23
N SER A 69 12.20 -5.95 5.67
CA SER A 69 10.88 -5.84 5.03
C SER A 69 9.81 -5.41 6.03
N VAL A 70 9.77 -6.04 7.22
CA VAL A 70 8.82 -5.65 8.29
C VAL A 70 9.02 -4.21 8.71
N LEU A 71 10.27 -3.82 8.99
CA LEU A 71 10.59 -2.45 9.39
C LEU A 71 10.18 -1.44 8.31
N SER A 72 10.47 -1.75 7.05
CA SER A 72 10.10 -0.89 5.92
C SER A 72 8.58 -0.74 5.78
N ILE A 73 7.83 -1.84 5.90
CA ILE A 73 6.36 -1.82 5.83
C ILE A 73 5.76 -1.00 6.98
N VAL A 74 6.26 -1.18 8.21
CA VAL A 74 5.79 -0.43 9.38
C VAL A 74 6.10 1.06 9.22
N LEU A 75 7.32 1.42 8.81
CA LEU A 75 7.72 2.82 8.60
C LEU A 75 6.91 3.47 7.48
N LEU A 76 6.72 2.79 6.36
CA LEU A 76 5.88 3.28 5.25
C LEU A 76 4.42 3.45 5.67
N GLY A 77 3.87 2.51 6.45
CA GLY A 77 2.50 2.61 6.97
C GLY A 77 2.32 3.75 7.98
N TRP A 78 3.38 4.12 8.72
CA TRP A 78 3.37 5.30 9.59
C TRP A 78 3.53 6.60 8.81
N PHE A 79 4.34 6.56 7.75
CA PHE A 79 4.56 7.71 6.89
C PHE A 79 3.31 8.06 6.06
N TRP A 80 2.62 7.04 5.55
CA TRP A 80 1.43 7.19 4.74
C TRP A 80 0.30 6.26 5.21
N ARG A 81 -0.62 6.80 6.01
CA ARG A 81 -1.70 6.04 6.65
C ARG A 81 -2.62 5.25 5.71
N PRO A 82 -2.99 5.73 4.52
CA PRO A 82 -3.75 4.93 3.56
C PRO A 82 -3.10 3.59 3.21
N LEU A 83 -1.77 3.51 3.26
CA LEU A 83 -1.05 2.28 2.98
C LEU A 83 -1.42 1.13 3.94
N GLN A 84 -1.77 1.45 5.21
CA GLN A 84 -2.22 0.46 6.19
C GLN A 84 -3.48 -0.26 5.72
N TRP A 85 -4.43 0.47 5.14
CA TRP A 85 -5.66 -0.11 4.59
C TRP A 85 -5.39 -0.88 3.31
N ILE A 86 -4.52 -0.37 2.45
CA ILE A 86 -4.10 -1.06 1.23
C ILE A 86 -3.51 -2.42 1.59
N PHE A 87 -2.57 -2.49 2.53
CA PHE A 87 -1.99 -3.75 3.00
C PHE A 87 -3.04 -4.70 3.56
N ALA A 88 -3.97 -4.22 4.39
CA ALA A 88 -5.01 -5.06 4.96
C ALA A 88 -5.92 -5.67 3.88
N VAL A 89 -6.35 -4.87 2.91
CA VAL A 89 -7.23 -5.34 1.83
C VAL A 89 -6.48 -6.26 0.87
N VAL A 90 -5.24 -5.94 0.50
CA VAL A 90 -4.37 -6.80 -0.32
C VAL A 90 -4.17 -8.15 0.36
N ALA A 91 -3.85 -8.16 1.65
CA ALA A 91 -3.70 -9.40 2.42
C ALA A 91 -5.00 -10.22 2.42
N ALA A 92 -6.15 -9.58 2.64
CA ALA A 92 -7.45 -10.26 2.64
C ALA A 92 -7.76 -10.90 1.28
N ILE A 93 -7.57 -10.17 0.17
CA ILE A 93 -7.79 -10.68 -1.20
C ILE A 93 -6.83 -11.83 -1.50
N SER A 94 -5.54 -11.68 -1.17
CA SER A 94 -4.53 -12.69 -1.43
C SER A 94 -4.77 -13.96 -0.64
N LEU A 95 -5.10 -13.86 0.65
CA LEU A 95 -5.43 -15.01 1.50
C LEU A 95 -6.71 -15.72 1.03
N LEU A 96 -7.71 -14.95 0.58
CA LEU A 96 -8.93 -15.52 -0.01
C LEU A 96 -8.60 -16.32 -1.28
N ALA A 97 -7.80 -15.75 -2.19
CA ALA A 97 -7.37 -16.44 -3.40
C ALA A 97 -6.58 -17.71 -3.08
N VAL A 98 -5.58 -17.64 -2.19
CA VAL A 98 -4.80 -18.79 -1.74
C VAL A 98 -5.69 -19.89 -1.14
N SER A 99 -6.67 -19.53 -0.32
CA SER A 99 -7.60 -20.49 0.27
C SER A 99 -8.46 -21.20 -0.79
N TRP A 100 -8.82 -20.51 -1.86
CA TRP A 100 -9.61 -21.08 -2.95
C TRP A 100 -8.77 -21.97 -3.88
N TYR A 101 -7.47 -21.66 -4.06
CA TYR A 101 -6.55 -22.58 -4.75
C TYR A 101 -6.39 -23.90 -4.02
N GLY A 102 -6.29 -23.88 -2.68
CA GLY A 102 -6.20 -25.10 -1.86
C GLY A 102 -5.04 -26.03 -2.25
N GLY A 103 -3.96 -25.47 -2.80
CA GLY A 103 -2.78 -26.24 -3.24
C GLY A 103 -2.85 -26.80 -4.66
N ASP A 104 -3.91 -26.53 -5.44
CA ASP A 104 -4.08 -27.04 -6.80
C ASP A 104 -4.23 -25.89 -7.80
N LEU A 105 -3.26 -25.76 -8.72
CA LEU A 105 -3.23 -24.71 -9.74
C LEU A 105 -4.41 -24.81 -10.72
N THR A 106 -4.91 -26.03 -11.00
CA THR A 106 -6.02 -26.25 -11.94
C THR A 106 -7.32 -25.60 -11.48
N ARG A 107 -7.46 -25.34 -10.17
CA ARG A 107 -8.61 -24.64 -9.60
C ARG A 107 -8.71 -23.19 -10.07
N GLY A 108 -7.62 -22.59 -10.51
CA GLY A 108 -7.62 -21.27 -11.14
C GLY A 108 -8.51 -21.19 -12.38
N GLU A 109 -8.69 -22.31 -13.10
CA GLU A 109 -9.54 -22.37 -14.28
C GLU A 109 -10.94 -22.93 -14.01
N THR A 110 -11.10 -23.73 -12.95
CA THR A 110 -12.36 -24.42 -12.65
C THR A 110 -13.24 -23.66 -11.65
N VAL A 111 -12.63 -22.94 -10.71
CA VAL A 111 -13.35 -22.14 -9.71
C VAL A 111 -13.71 -20.78 -10.30
N PHE A 112 -14.99 -20.50 -10.45
CA PHE A 112 -15.51 -19.25 -11.06
C PHE A 112 -14.88 -17.99 -10.49
N GLY A 113 -14.79 -17.86 -9.16
CA GLY A 113 -14.23 -16.68 -8.50
C GLY A 113 -12.73 -16.49 -8.78
N LEU A 114 -11.94 -17.57 -8.85
CA LEU A 114 -10.54 -17.49 -9.25
C LEU A 114 -10.43 -17.08 -10.72
N LYS A 115 -11.14 -17.81 -11.60
CA LYS A 115 -11.07 -17.61 -13.05
C LYS A 115 -11.38 -16.19 -13.50
N TYR A 116 -12.32 -15.51 -12.84
CA TYR A 116 -12.80 -14.18 -13.31
C TYR A 116 -12.40 -13.01 -12.40
N MET A 117 -11.95 -13.28 -11.15
CA MET A 117 -11.67 -12.18 -10.21
C MET A 117 -10.34 -12.29 -9.47
N PHE A 118 -10.00 -13.45 -8.88
CA PHE A 118 -8.96 -13.53 -7.85
C PHE A 118 -7.68 -14.27 -8.26
N ALA A 119 -7.62 -14.91 -9.44
CA ALA A 119 -6.35 -15.39 -9.98
C ALA A 119 -5.49 -14.20 -10.43
N SER A 120 -4.18 -14.40 -10.55
CA SER A 120 -3.25 -13.31 -10.86
C SER A 120 -3.57 -12.58 -12.16
N GLN A 121 -3.91 -13.30 -13.23
CA GLN A 121 -4.23 -12.70 -14.53
C GLN A 121 -5.51 -11.84 -14.50
N PRO A 122 -6.68 -12.31 -14.01
CA PRO A 122 -7.85 -11.47 -13.83
C PRO A 122 -7.60 -10.23 -12.95
N LEU A 123 -6.83 -10.37 -11.87
CA LEU A 123 -6.49 -9.23 -11.01
C LEU A 123 -5.72 -8.14 -11.77
N VAL A 124 -4.76 -8.51 -12.63
CA VAL A 124 -4.04 -7.55 -13.48
C VAL A 124 -4.98 -6.94 -14.53
N MET A 125 -5.88 -7.74 -15.10
CA MET A 125 -6.89 -7.22 -16.02
C MET A 125 -7.78 -6.16 -15.33
N TRP A 126 -8.30 -6.46 -14.14
CA TRP A 126 -9.08 -5.50 -13.37
C TRP A 126 -8.29 -4.26 -12.98
N MET A 127 -7.02 -4.40 -12.57
CA MET A 127 -6.11 -3.27 -12.35
C MET A 127 -6.06 -2.36 -13.58
N SER A 128 -5.85 -2.93 -14.76
CA SER A 128 -5.74 -2.18 -16.00
C SER A 128 -7.04 -1.44 -16.35
N VAL A 129 -8.17 -2.11 -16.23
CA VAL A 129 -9.50 -1.51 -16.44
C VAL A 129 -9.74 -0.35 -15.47
N LEU A 130 -9.42 -0.53 -14.19
CA LEU A 130 -9.58 0.50 -13.18
C LEU A 130 -8.69 1.72 -13.44
N PHE A 131 -7.44 1.52 -13.88
CA PHE A 131 -6.55 2.63 -14.24
C PHE A 131 -7.02 3.38 -15.49
N ILE A 132 -7.57 2.69 -16.49
CA ILE A 132 -8.17 3.33 -17.67
C ILE A 132 -9.37 4.16 -17.25
N LEU A 133 -10.28 3.60 -16.44
CA LEU A 133 -11.46 4.33 -15.94
C LEU A 133 -11.07 5.52 -15.06
N ALA A 134 -10.05 5.37 -14.21
CA ALA A 134 -9.51 6.47 -13.42
C ALA A 134 -8.97 7.59 -14.31
N THR A 135 -8.20 7.25 -15.34
CA THR A 135 -7.67 8.22 -16.29
C THR A 135 -8.80 8.98 -16.99
N VAL A 136 -9.84 8.29 -17.45
CA VAL A 136 -11.02 8.92 -18.04
C VAL A 136 -11.72 9.84 -17.04
N ALA A 137 -11.89 9.40 -15.79
CA ALA A 137 -12.50 10.22 -14.74
C ALA A 137 -11.70 11.51 -14.47
N TYR A 138 -10.37 11.43 -14.38
CA TYR A 138 -9.52 12.62 -14.21
C TYR A 138 -9.60 13.57 -15.40
N TRP A 139 -9.62 13.05 -16.64
CA TRP A 139 -9.78 13.89 -17.84
C TRP A 139 -11.13 14.59 -17.87
N VAL A 140 -12.21 13.88 -17.53
CA VAL A 140 -13.54 14.47 -17.41
C VAL A 140 -13.56 15.55 -16.34
N GLY A 141 -12.98 15.29 -15.16
CA GLY A 141 -12.86 16.28 -14.08
C GLY A 141 -12.06 17.52 -14.49
N LEU A 142 -11.01 17.36 -15.30
CA LEU A 142 -10.21 18.46 -15.83
C LEU A 142 -11.01 19.33 -16.84
N ILE A 143 -11.78 18.69 -17.73
CA ILE A 143 -12.58 19.41 -18.73
C ILE A 143 -13.79 20.10 -18.09
N TRP A 144 -14.40 19.49 -17.07
CA TRP A 144 -15.56 20.02 -16.34
C TRP A 144 -15.26 20.22 -14.84
N PRO A 145 -14.53 21.29 -14.45
CA PRO A 145 -14.10 21.50 -13.05
C PRO A 145 -15.26 21.64 -12.04
N LYS A 146 -16.49 21.86 -12.53
CA LYS A 146 -17.70 21.90 -11.68
C LYS A 146 -18.10 20.53 -11.13
N LEU A 147 -17.58 19.45 -11.70
CA LEU A 147 -17.89 18.07 -11.33
C LEU A 147 -16.82 17.49 -10.42
N THR A 148 -16.63 18.08 -9.24
CA THR A 148 -15.62 17.64 -8.24
C THR A 148 -15.78 16.17 -7.84
N THR A 149 -17.00 15.63 -7.88
CA THR A 149 -17.30 14.21 -7.61
C THR A 149 -16.58 13.27 -8.57
N ILE A 150 -16.33 13.68 -9.81
CA ILE A 150 -15.68 12.83 -10.82
C ILE A 150 -14.18 12.72 -10.55
N SER A 151 -13.52 13.79 -10.15
CA SER A 151 -12.10 13.72 -9.73
C SER A 151 -11.93 12.84 -8.49
N TRP A 152 -12.81 12.97 -7.51
CA TRP A 152 -12.84 12.08 -6.35
C TRP A 152 -13.04 10.61 -6.76
N LEU A 153 -13.91 10.32 -7.72
CA LEU A 153 -14.11 8.97 -8.27
C LEU A 153 -12.82 8.46 -8.92
N GLY A 154 -12.10 9.30 -9.68
CA GLY A 154 -10.81 8.98 -10.27
C GLY A 154 -9.80 8.50 -9.24
N SER A 155 -9.65 9.23 -8.12
CA SER A 155 -8.79 8.84 -7.01
C SER A 155 -9.19 7.48 -6.42
N LYS A 156 -10.49 7.23 -6.18
CA LYS A 156 -10.95 5.94 -5.63
C LYS A 156 -10.70 4.76 -6.59
N LEU A 157 -10.89 4.97 -7.89
CA LEU A 157 -10.56 3.97 -8.91
C LEU A 157 -9.06 3.68 -8.96
N THR A 158 -8.22 4.70 -8.78
CA THR A 158 -6.76 4.55 -8.72
C THR A 158 -6.33 3.74 -7.48
N TYR A 159 -6.91 4.02 -6.30
CA TYR A 159 -6.70 3.19 -5.11
C TYR A 159 -7.14 1.73 -5.32
N ALA A 160 -8.31 1.50 -5.92
CA ALA A 160 -8.79 0.16 -6.23
C ALA A 160 -7.86 -0.57 -7.21
N GLY A 161 -7.36 0.10 -8.25
CA GLY A 161 -6.38 -0.43 -9.18
C GLY A 161 -5.07 -0.81 -8.49
N LEU A 162 -4.56 0.04 -7.59
CA LEU A 162 -3.36 -0.24 -6.80
C LEU A 162 -3.54 -1.50 -5.93
N VAL A 163 -4.70 -1.65 -5.29
CA VAL A 163 -5.03 -2.84 -4.47
C VAL A 163 -5.07 -4.10 -5.34
N MET A 164 -5.79 -4.06 -6.49
CA MET A 164 -5.91 -5.21 -7.38
C MET A 164 -4.56 -5.66 -7.94
N GLY A 165 -3.73 -4.71 -8.39
CA GLY A 165 -2.40 -5.02 -8.91
C GLY A 165 -1.44 -5.56 -7.84
N SER A 166 -1.48 -5.00 -6.62
CA SER A 166 -0.68 -5.50 -5.52
C SER A 166 -1.10 -6.91 -5.11
N ALA A 167 -2.40 -7.19 -5.06
CA ALA A 167 -2.93 -8.52 -4.81
C ALA A 167 -2.54 -9.50 -5.93
N ALA A 168 -2.54 -9.04 -7.19
CA ALA A 168 -2.11 -9.86 -8.33
C ALA A 168 -0.67 -10.36 -8.19
N LEU A 169 0.26 -9.50 -7.77
CA LEU A 169 1.65 -9.91 -7.52
C LEU A 169 1.75 -10.93 -6.37
N MET A 170 0.99 -10.75 -5.29
CA MET A 170 0.98 -11.69 -4.17
C MET A 170 0.40 -13.05 -4.56
N VAL A 171 -0.70 -13.07 -5.33
CA VAL A 171 -1.30 -14.31 -5.85
C VAL A 171 -0.37 -14.98 -6.85
N ARG A 172 0.28 -14.21 -7.73
CA ARG A 172 1.26 -14.72 -8.69
C ARG A 172 2.44 -15.39 -8.00
N TRP A 173 2.91 -14.80 -6.88
CA TRP A 173 3.93 -15.41 -6.06
C TRP A 173 3.51 -16.81 -5.57
N TYR A 174 2.30 -16.94 -5.07
CA TYR A 174 1.77 -18.23 -4.64
C TYR A 174 1.60 -19.22 -5.82
N GLU A 175 1.06 -18.76 -6.97
CA GLU A 175 0.88 -19.58 -8.16
C GLU A 175 2.22 -20.14 -8.65
N SER A 176 3.33 -19.41 -8.57
CA SER A 176 4.65 -19.87 -8.99
C SER A 176 5.12 -21.11 -8.20
N TYR A 177 4.82 -21.16 -6.90
CA TYR A 177 5.13 -22.34 -6.06
C TYR A 177 4.22 -23.54 -6.35
N LEU A 178 3.02 -23.31 -6.88
CA LEU A 178 2.12 -24.40 -7.29
C LEU A 178 2.55 -25.05 -8.62
N ILE A 179 3.35 -24.36 -9.44
CA ILE A 179 3.89 -24.94 -10.68
C ILE A 179 4.93 -26.01 -10.34
N ALA A 180 5.95 -25.65 -9.57
CA ALA A 180 6.94 -26.57 -8.99
C ALA A 180 7.68 -25.85 -7.86
N PRO A 181 8.11 -26.56 -6.80
CA PRO A 181 8.82 -25.94 -5.67
C PRO A 181 10.10 -25.19 -6.06
N ASP A 182 10.82 -25.66 -7.05
CA ASP A 182 12.05 -25.07 -7.61
C ASP A 182 11.79 -23.93 -8.60
N VAL A 183 10.56 -23.74 -9.03
CA VAL A 183 10.12 -22.63 -9.91
C VAL A 183 9.56 -21.48 -9.09
N GLY A 184 9.24 -21.72 -7.80
CA GLY A 184 8.78 -20.68 -6.87
C GLY A 184 9.79 -19.54 -6.73
N HIS A 185 9.38 -18.32 -7.11
CA HIS A 185 10.23 -17.13 -7.04
C HIS A 185 9.41 -15.88 -6.72
N ILE A 186 10.08 -14.89 -6.18
CA ILE A 186 9.47 -13.58 -5.90
C ILE A 186 8.94 -12.99 -7.22
N PRO A 187 7.73 -12.37 -7.22
CA PRO A 187 7.05 -11.92 -8.44
C PRO A 187 7.68 -10.65 -9.04
N VAL A 188 8.96 -10.68 -9.27
CA VAL A 188 9.80 -9.66 -9.93
C VAL A 188 10.84 -10.29 -10.85
N SER A 189 10.70 -11.57 -11.16
CA SER A 189 11.66 -12.34 -11.95
C SER A 189 11.41 -12.23 -13.45
N THR A 190 10.19 -11.95 -13.86
CA THR A 190 9.84 -11.77 -15.27
C THR A 190 9.67 -10.29 -15.60
N LEU A 191 9.99 -9.93 -16.85
CA LEU A 191 9.81 -8.55 -17.34
C LEU A 191 8.37 -8.04 -17.14
N TYR A 192 7.38 -8.91 -17.30
CA TYR A 192 5.98 -8.62 -17.07
C TYR A 192 5.71 -8.21 -15.61
N GLU A 193 6.21 -8.96 -14.65
CA GLU A 193 6.05 -8.68 -13.21
C GLU A 193 6.74 -7.38 -12.81
N VAL A 194 7.93 -7.11 -13.36
CA VAL A 194 8.67 -5.87 -13.14
C VAL A 194 7.89 -4.66 -13.67
N PHE A 195 7.26 -4.74 -14.83
CA PHE A 195 6.43 -3.65 -15.34
C PHE A 195 5.20 -3.39 -14.47
N ILE A 196 4.55 -4.46 -13.98
CA ILE A 196 3.43 -4.30 -13.03
C ILE A 196 3.91 -3.62 -11.75
N LEU A 197 5.01 -4.07 -11.15
CA LEU A 197 5.58 -3.47 -9.96
C LEU A 197 5.90 -1.98 -10.18
N PHE A 198 6.51 -1.64 -11.32
CA PHE A 198 6.83 -0.25 -11.65
C PHE A 198 5.57 0.61 -11.79
N ALA A 199 4.52 0.10 -12.43
CA ALA A 199 3.23 0.79 -12.54
C ALA A 199 2.60 1.00 -11.14
N LEU A 200 2.67 0.01 -10.25
CA LEU A 200 2.15 0.12 -8.88
C LEU A 200 2.94 1.13 -8.04
N LEU A 201 4.26 1.12 -8.12
CA LEU A 201 5.10 2.11 -7.42
C LEU A 201 4.79 3.53 -7.91
N THR A 202 4.72 3.74 -9.23
CA THR A 202 4.35 5.03 -9.81
C THR A 202 2.97 5.49 -9.33
N THR A 203 1.99 4.57 -9.31
CA THR A 203 0.64 4.87 -8.82
C THR A 203 0.63 5.20 -7.32
N ALA A 204 1.40 4.48 -6.51
CA ALA A 204 1.50 4.75 -5.08
C ALA A 204 2.11 6.15 -4.81
N PHE A 205 3.18 6.51 -5.55
CA PHE A 205 3.74 7.86 -5.48
C PHE A 205 2.75 8.93 -5.92
N TYR A 206 2.02 8.68 -7.03
CA TYR A 206 0.98 9.59 -7.48
C TYR A 206 -0.08 9.85 -6.41
N LEU A 207 -0.64 8.80 -5.80
CA LEU A 207 -1.66 8.91 -4.75
C LEU A 207 -1.13 9.60 -3.48
N TYR A 208 0.14 9.34 -3.13
CA TYR A 208 0.78 10.03 -2.01
C TYR A 208 0.86 11.54 -2.26
N TYR A 209 1.27 11.95 -3.48
CA TYR A 209 1.33 13.36 -3.83
C TYR A 209 -0.06 14.00 -3.96
N GLU A 210 -1.02 13.31 -4.54
CA GLU A 210 -2.42 13.76 -4.63
C GLU A 210 -2.98 14.09 -3.23
N GLU A 211 -2.81 13.19 -2.25
CA GLU A 211 -3.29 13.40 -0.88
C GLU A 211 -2.53 14.52 -0.13
N HIS A 212 -1.29 14.77 -0.51
CA HIS A 212 -0.47 15.75 0.20
C HIS A 212 -0.64 17.18 -0.31
N TYR A 213 -1.06 17.36 -1.57
CA TYR A 213 -1.15 18.65 -2.25
C TYR A 213 -2.58 19.08 -2.61
N ASP A 214 -3.59 18.21 -2.49
CA ASP A 214 -5.01 18.55 -2.56
C ASP A 214 -5.55 18.95 -1.16
#